data_54f6d104aae38b5b43e3b6e9cae8eab1
#
_entry.id   54f6d104aae38b5b43e3b6e9cae8eab1
#
_cell.length_a   1.000
_cell.length_b   1.000
_cell.length_c   1.000
_cell.angle_alpha   90.00
_cell.angle_beta   90.00
_cell.angle_gamma   90.00
#
_symmetry.space_group_name_H-M   'P 1'
#
loop_
_entity.id
_entity.type
_entity.pdbx_description
1 polymer ?
#
loop_
_entity_poly.entity_id
_entity_poly.type
_entity_poly.pdbx_seq_one_letter_code
_entity_poly.pdbx_strand_id
1 'polypeptide(L)'
;MKKFSHLLSFFILCSCVTYASPRTVDFVDVNRYMGTWYEIASIPQFFSKGCFCSRAHYSLQKNGEVGVYNSCNKESIEGDLSDVNGKARVTDSKTNSKLKVSFFWPFSGDYWIVGLDKDYRYAVISNKKASSLWILSRTPKLASSDLQAALKIAQENKIPVQKLTYTTQEGCVYPE
;
A
#
# COMPACT_ATOMS: atom_id res chain seq x y z
N MET A 1 -4.35 5.46 -71.10
CA MET A 1 -4.06 6.22 -69.90
C MET A 1 -4.38 5.32 -68.72
N LYS A 2 -3.36 4.71 -68.07
CA LYS A 2 -3.53 3.80 -66.92
C LYS A 2 -3.39 4.65 -65.61
N LYS A 3 -4.45 4.71 -64.82
CA LYS A 3 -4.43 5.36 -63.49
C LYS A 3 -3.81 4.42 -62.48
N PHE A 4 -2.64 4.75 -61.96
CA PHE A 4 -2.03 4.09 -60.79
C PHE A 4 -2.68 4.64 -59.53
N SER A 5 -3.41 3.79 -58.82
CA SER A 5 -3.96 4.10 -57.47
C SER A 5 -2.93 3.67 -56.42
N HIS A 6 -2.31 4.65 -55.78
CA HIS A 6 -1.43 4.38 -54.63
C HIS A 6 -2.27 4.15 -53.39
N LEU A 7 -2.36 2.91 -52.96
CA LEU A 7 -2.94 2.53 -51.65
C LEU A 7 -1.91 2.87 -50.57
N LEU A 8 -2.16 3.94 -49.80
CA LEU A 8 -1.33 4.31 -48.65
C LEU A 8 -1.73 3.42 -47.49
N SER A 9 -0.91 2.41 -47.17
CA SER A 9 -1.13 1.49 -46.03
C SER A 9 -0.70 2.20 -44.76
N PHE A 10 -1.67 2.61 -43.93
CA PHE A 10 -1.43 3.23 -42.64
C PHE A 10 -1.13 2.14 -41.61
N PHE A 11 0.15 1.91 -41.32
CA PHE A 11 0.56 1.05 -40.20
C PHE A 11 0.29 1.75 -38.86
N ILE A 12 -0.76 1.35 -38.18
CA ILE A 12 -1.00 1.75 -36.78
C ILE A 12 -0.04 0.97 -35.89
N LEU A 13 1.05 1.61 -35.47
CA LEU A 13 1.93 1.09 -34.41
C LEU A 13 1.16 1.11 -33.09
N CYS A 14 0.58 -0.01 -32.71
CA CYS A 14 0.01 -0.22 -31.38
C CYS A 14 1.17 -0.33 -30.37
N SER A 15 1.53 0.79 -29.73
CA SER A 15 2.51 0.81 -28.67
C SER A 15 1.90 0.11 -27.44
N CYS A 16 2.27 -1.14 -27.21
CA CYS A 16 1.99 -1.83 -25.95
C CYS A 16 2.75 -1.11 -24.83
N VAL A 17 2.05 -0.28 -24.06
CA VAL A 17 2.58 0.30 -22.82
C VAL A 17 2.65 -0.83 -21.79
N THR A 18 3.82 -1.44 -21.63
CA THR A 18 4.08 -2.37 -20.53
C THR A 18 4.23 -1.56 -19.24
N TYR A 19 3.26 -1.62 -18.35
CA TYR A 19 3.40 -1.07 -17.02
C TYR A 19 4.40 -1.93 -16.23
N ALA A 20 5.58 -1.37 -15.97
CA ALA A 20 6.54 -1.99 -15.07
C ALA A 20 5.96 -2.04 -13.65
N SER A 21 6.14 -3.17 -12.95
CA SER A 21 5.76 -3.28 -11.54
C SER A 21 6.56 -2.29 -10.69
N PRO A 22 6.00 -1.78 -9.57
CA PRO A 22 6.71 -0.89 -8.67
C PRO A 22 8.02 -1.51 -8.17
N ARG A 23 9.05 -0.68 -8.04
CA ARG A 23 10.28 -1.08 -7.37
C ARG A 23 10.04 -1.13 -5.86
N THR A 24 10.42 -2.24 -5.23
CA THR A 24 10.40 -2.37 -3.76
C THR A 24 11.72 -1.93 -3.15
N VAL A 25 11.74 -1.69 -1.84
CA VAL A 25 12.96 -1.43 -1.09
C VAL A 25 13.91 -2.62 -1.13
N ASP A 26 15.20 -2.36 -0.99
CA ASP A 26 16.24 -3.37 -1.15
C ASP A 26 16.22 -4.43 -0.03
N PHE A 27 15.82 -4.03 1.19
CA PHE A 27 15.70 -4.94 2.32
C PHE A 27 14.74 -4.42 3.40
N VAL A 28 14.06 -5.35 4.07
CA VAL A 28 13.21 -5.09 5.24
C VAL A 28 13.62 -6.03 6.37
N ASP A 29 14.03 -5.46 7.50
CA ASP A 29 14.14 -6.20 8.76
C ASP A 29 12.72 -6.43 9.29
N VAL A 30 12.27 -7.69 9.22
CA VAL A 30 10.92 -8.06 9.61
C VAL A 30 10.65 -7.74 11.08
N ASN A 31 11.62 -7.92 11.97
CA ASN A 31 11.43 -7.66 13.40
C ASN A 31 11.20 -6.16 13.67
N ARG A 32 11.97 -5.28 13.00
CA ARG A 32 11.78 -3.84 13.10
C ARG A 32 10.47 -3.37 12.48
N TYR A 33 9.93 -4.13 11.51
CA TYR A 33 8.68 -3.80 10.84
C TYR A 33 7.45 -4.15 11.68
N MET A 34 7.56 -5.02 12.67
CA MET A 34 6.45 -5.42 13.57
C MET A 34 5.95 -4.25 14.42
N GLY A 35 4.81 -4.44 15.08
CA GLY A 35 4.15 -3.46 15.91
C GLY A 35 3.12 -2.63 15.16
N THR A 36 2.75 -1.50 15.73
CA THR A 36 1.64 -0.65 15.26
C THR A 36 2.08 0.32 14.17
N TRP A 37 1.22 0.46 13.17
CA TRP A 37 1.30 1.43 12.09
C TRP A 37 -0.04 2.14 11.92
N TYR A 38 -0.03 3.46 11.83
CA TYR A 38 -1.20 4.31 11.60
C TYR A 38 -1.30 4.63 10.11
N GLU A 39 -2.48 4.47 9.51
CA GLU A 39 -2.72 4.87 8.14
C GLU A 39 -2.83 6.39 8.04
N ILE A 40 -1.91 7.03 7.35
CA ILE A 40 -1.92 8.49 7.12
C ILE A 40 -2.74 8.83 5.89
N ALA A 41 -2.59 8.04 4.83
CA ALA A 41 -3.34 8.19 3.59
C ALA A 41 -3.38 6.87 2.84
N SER A 42 -4.44 6.65 2.07
CA SER A 42 -4.55 5.48 1.19
C SER A 42 -5.36 5.79 -0.07
N ILE A 43 -5.18 4.98 -1.12
CA ILE A 43 -6.17 4.90 -2.20
C ILE A 43 -7.31 4.04 -1.66
N PRO A 44 -8.54 4.60 -1.51
CA PRO A 44 -9.65 3.92 -0.85
C PRO A 44 -9.96 2.57 -1.49
N GLN A 45 -10.13 1.56 -0.65
CA GLN A 45 -10.63 0.25 -1.04
C GLN A 45 -12.09 0.11 -0.58
N PHE A 46 -12.85 -0.79 -1.20
CA PHE A 46 -14.28 -0.95 -0.85
C PHE A 46 -14.49 -1.30 0.63
N PHE A 47 -13.55 -2.04 1.23
CA PHE A 47 -13.61 -2.48 2.64
C PHE A 47 -13.19 -1.39 3.64
N SER A 48 -12.49 -0.34 3.20
CA SER A 48 -12.05 0.78 4.05
C SER A 48 -12.97 2.01 3.98
N LYS A 49 -14.11 1.92 3.28
CA LYS A 49 -15.08 3.02 3.24
C LYS A 49 -15.61 3.36 4.63
N GLY A 50 -15.66 4.66 4.96
CA GLY A 50 -16.13 5.15 6.24
C GLY A 50 -15.22 4.82 7.42
N CYS A 51 -13.96 4.45 7.18
CA CYS A 51 -12.97 4.20 8.23
C CYS A 51 -12.28 5.50 8.66
N PHE A 52 -12.26 5.71 9.97
CA PHE A 52 -11.50 6.72 10.70
C PHE A 52 -10.55 6.00 11.66
N CYS A 53 -9.51 6.64 12.12
CA CYS A 53 -8.58 6.08 13.11
C CYS A 53 -7.95 4.75 12.66
N SER A 54 -7.77 4.57 11.35
CA SER A 54 -7.29 3.30 10.78
C SER A 54 -5.87 3.01 11.21
N ARG A 55 -5.64 1.78 11.69
CA ARG A 55 -4.31 1.28 12.06
C ARG A 55 -4.16 -0.20 11.73
N ALA A 56 -2.91 -0.63 11.60
CA ALA A 56 -2.52 -2.02 11.49
C ALA A 56 -1.58 -2.38 12.64
N HIS A 57 -1.71 -3.58 13.19
CA HIS A 57 -0.74 -4.14 14.12
C HIS A 57 -0.19 -5.44 13.53
N TYR A 58 1.14 -5.52 13.42
CA TYR A 58 1.84 -6.70 12.89
C TYR A 58 2.59 -7.42 13.98
N SER A 59 2.50 -8.75 14.00
CA SER A 59 3.19 -9.61 14.96
C SER A 59 3.83 -10.82 14.27
N LEU A 60 5.10 -11.08 14.58
CA LEU A 60 5.79 -12.25 14.03
C LEU A 60 5.30 -13.51 14.77
N GLN A 61 4.82 -14.49 14.01
CA GLN A 61 4.33 -15.75 14.52
C GLN A 61 5.47 -16.80 14.60
N LYS A 62 5.30 -17.81 15.45
CA LYS A 62 6.30 -18.90 15.62
C LYS A 62 6.62 -19.65 14.34
N ASN A 63 5.68 -19.70 13.40
CA ASN A 63 5.84 -20.37 12.09
C ASN A 63 6.49 -19.48 11.02
N GLY A 64 6.91 -18.24 11.39
CA GLY A 64 7.52 -17.28 10.48
C GLY A 64 6.52 -16.44 9.66
N GLU A 65 5.22 -16.68 9.79
CA GLU A 65 4.19 -15.78 9.21
C GLU A 65 4.05 -14.51 10.05
N VAL A 66 3.52 -13.46 9.45
CA VAL A 66 3.17 -12.22 10.13
C VAL A 66 1.67 -12.22 10.40
N GLY A 67 1.28 -12.17 11.67
CA GLY A 67 -0.09 -11.87 12.08
C GLY A 67 -0.41 -10.42 11.73
N VAL A 68 -1.59 -10.19 11.18
CA VAL A 68 -2.09 -8.87 10.77
C VAL A 68 -3.40 -8.61 11.49
N TYR A 69 -3.43 -7.55 12.28
CA TYR A 69 -4.66 -7.03 12.89
C TYR A 69 -4.89 -5.62 12.38
N ASN A 70 -5.93 -5.43 11.57
CA ASN A 70 -6.33 -4.11 11.08
C ASN A 70 -7.58 -3.66 11.82
N SER A 71 -7.63 -2.40 12.21
CA SER A 71 -8.80 -1.82 12.86
C SER A 71 -9.05 -0.38 12.42
N CYS A 72 -10.30 0.05 12.49
CA CYS A 72 -10.72 1.42 12.30
C CYS A 72 -12.03 1.68 13.03
N ASN A 73 -12.38 2.96 13.26
CA ASN A 73 -13.69 3.36 13.72
C ASN A 73 -14.58 3.65 12.52
N LYS A 74 -15.82 3.21 12.52
CA LYS A 74 -16.75 3.42 11.41
C LYS A 74 -17.50 4.74 11.53
N GLU A 75 -17.60 5.44 10.40
CA GLU A 75 -18.40 6.65 10.18
C GLU A 75 -17.93 7.91 10.92
N SER A 76 -17.24 7.78 12.05
CA SER A 76 -16.66 8.88 12.80
C SER A 76 -15.46 8.43 13.65
N ILE A 77 -14.76 9.38 14.28
CA ILE A 77 -13.66 9.09 15.22
C ILE A 77 -14.16 8.40 16.50
N GLU A 78 -15.42 8.57 16.85
CA GLU A 78 -16.10 7.97 18.00
C GLU A 78 -16.97 6.78 17.60
N GLY A 79 -16.96 6.41 16.32
CA GLY A 79 -17.78 5.34 15.78
C GLY A 79 -17.36 3.95 16.26
N ASP A 80 -18.18 2.97 15.97
CA ASP A 80 -17.94 1.59 16.38
C ASP A 80 -16.63 1.04 15.82
N LEU A 81 -15.89 0.33 16.67
CA LEU A 81 -14.68 -0.37 16.26
C LEU A 81 -15.01 -1.48 15.26
N SER A 82 -14.37 -1.42 14.10
CA SER A 82 -14.39 -2.48 13.10
C SER A 82 -12.99 -3.01 12.94
N ASP A 83 -12.81 -4.33 13.04
CA ASP A 83 -11.51 -4.95 12.94
C ASP A 83 -11.53 -6.23 12.10
N VAL A 84 -10.36 -6.65 11.66
CA VAL A 84 -10.15 -7.89 10.93
C VAL A 84 -8.76 -8.46 11.20
N ASN A 85 -8.73 -9.77 11.44
CA ASN A 85 -7.50 -10.52 11.58
C ASN A 85 -7.13 -11.19 10.27
N GLY A 86 -5.85 -11.17 9.94
CA GLY A 86 -5.29 -11.79 8.75
C GLY A 86 -3.88 -12.32 8.99
N LYS A 87 -3.31 -12.82 7.91
CA LYS A 87 -1.93 -13.33 7.91
C LYS A 87 -1.20 -12.82 6.69
N ALA A 88 0.08 -12.49 6.86
CA ALA A 88 0.97 -12.20 5.76
C ALA A 88 2.15 -13.16 5.75
N ARG A 89 2.62 -13.50 4.56
CA ARG A 89 3.83 -14.28 4.36
C ARG A 89 4.77 -13.57 3.40
N VAL A 90 6.04 -13.58 3.72
CA VAL A 90 7.09 -13.11 2.83
C VAL A 90 7.16 -14.02 1.60
N THR A 91 7.18 -13.42 0.41
CA THR A 91 7.29 -14.15 -0.87
C THR A 91 8.63 -13.93 -1.56
N ASP A 92 9.42 -12.97 -1.08
CA ASP A 92 10.79 -12.69 -1.53
C ASP A 92 11.70 -12.62 -0.30
N SER A 93 12.26 -13.74 0.10
CA SER A 93 13.13 -13.87 1.27
C SER A 93 14.49 -13.19 1.14
N LYS A 94 14.87 -12.72 -0.05
CA LYS A 94 16.10 -11.96 -0.26
C LYS A 94 15.99 -10.53 0.25
N THR A 95 14.83 -9.94 0.05
CA THR A 95 14.57 -8.54 0.40
C THR A 95 13.56 -8.38 1.54
N ASN A 96 12.71 -9.37 1.81
CA ASN A 96 11.53 -9.33 2.69
C ASN A 96 10.52 -8.21 2.33
N SER A 97 10.68 -7.57 1.17
CA SER A 97 9.87 -6.40 0.78
C SER A 97 8.57 -6.74 0.06
N LYS A 98 8.39 -8.01 -0.33
CA LYS A 98 7.18 -8.49 -1.01
C LYS A 98 6.50 -9.55 -0.17
N LEU A 99 5.25 -9.27 0.20
CA LEU A 99 4.42 -10.17 0.99
C LEU A 99 3.09 -10.43 0.26
N LYS A 100 2.43 -11.51 0.65
CA LYS A 100 1.02 -11.79 0.38
C LYS A 100 0.25 -11.73 1.68
N VAL A 101 -0.82 -10.93 1.71
CA VAL A 101 -1.73 -10.79 2.86
C VAL A 101 -3.05 -11.46 2.54
N SER A 102 -3.56 -12.26 3.47
CA SER A 102 -4.87 -12.90 3.39
C SER A 102 -5.67 -12.63 4.66
N PHE A 103 -6.90 -12.15 4.49
CA PHE A 103 -7.90 -12.01 5.56
C PHE A 103 -8.94 -13.12 5.46
N PHE A 104 -9.22 -13.61 4.25
CA PHE A 104 -10.21 -14.67 4.01
C PHE A 104 -9.65 -15.65 2.99
N TRP A 105 -9.36 -16.87 3.45
CA TRP A 105 -8.91 -17.94 2.55
C TRP A 105 -10.00 -18.30 1.53
N PRO A 106 -9.69 -18.53 0.24
CA PRO A 106 -8.35 -18.63 -0.38
C PRO A 106 -7.78 -17.31 -0.94
N PHE A 107 -8.41 -16.19 -0.68
CA PHE A 107 -8.05 -14.90 -1.29
C PHE A 107 -6.82 -14.27 -0.62
N SER A 108 -5.94 -13.71 -1.43
CA SER A 108 -4.78 -12.95 -0.94
C SER A 108 -4.47 -11.77 -1.85
N GLY A 109 -3.97 -10.70 -1.26
CA GLY A 109 -3.51 -9.49 -1.95
C GLY A 109 -1.99 -9.32 -1.89
N ASP A 110 -1.44 -8.58 -2.83
CA ASP A 110 -0.05 -8.13 -2.76
C ASP A 110 0.10 -7.04 -1.69
N TYR A 111 1.18 -7.15 -0.93
CA TYR A 111 1.65 -6.15 0.01
C TYR A 111 3.13 -5.91 -0.27
N TRP A 112 3.42 -4.91 -1.10
CA TRP A 112 4.77 -4.60 -1.52
C TRP A 112 5.25 -3.31 -0.87
N ILE A 113 6.33 -3.38 -0.12
CA ILE A 113 6.96 -2.24 0.54
C ILE A 113 7.82 -1.53 -0.49
N VAL A 114 7.29 -0.45 -1.07
CA VAL A 114 7.93 0.32 -2.15
C VAL A 114 8.74 1.50 -1.60
N GLY A 115 8.51 1.86 -0.34
CA GLY A 115 9.27 2.87 0.40
C GLY A 115 9.29 2.55 1.88
N LEU A 116 10.42 2.82 2.52
CA LEU A 116 10.60 2.63 3.95
C LEU A 116 11.66 3.62 4.44
N ASP A 117 11.33 4.39 5.46
CA ASP A 117 12.29 5.26 6.13
C ASP A 117 13.38 4.43 6.84
N LYS A 118 14.63 4.91 6.82
CA LYS A 118 15.77 4.18 7.40
C LYS A 118 15.58 3.86 8.89
N ASP A 119 14.85 4.71 9.61
CA ASP A 119 14.51 4.53 11.02
C ASP A 119 13.13 3.90 11.23
N TYR A 120 12.48 3.45 10.15
CA TYR A 120 11.14 2.83 10.15
C TYR A 120 10.03 3.76 10.65
N ARG A 121 10.17 5.07 10.51
CA ARG A 121 9.16 6.05 10.94
C ARG A 121 7.92 6.03 10.06
N TYR A 122 8.10 5.81 8.75
CA TYR A 122 7.00 5.65 7.79
C TYR A 122 7.31 4.58 6.75
N ALA A 123 6.27 4.05 6.14
CA ALA A 123 6.33 3.08 5.05
C ALA A 123 5.34 3.43 3.94
N VAL A 124 5.71 3.11 2.70
CA VAL A 124 4.88 3.26 1.51
C VAL A 124 4.61 1.88 0.93
N ILE A 125 3.35 1.50 0.87
CA ILE A 125 2.92 0.17 0.46
C ILE A 125 2.10 0.26 -0.81
N SER A 126 2.33 -0.68 -1.72
CA SER A 126 1.54 -0.82 -2.94
C SER A 126 1.31 -2.30 -3.28
N ASN A 127 0.73 -2.55 -4.44
CA ASN A 127 0.59 -3.88 -5.02
C ASN A 127 1.43 -3.99 -6.31
N LYS A 128 1.54 -5.20 -6.85
CA LYS A 128 2.28 -5.48 -8.10
C LYS A 128 1.82 -4.62 -9.28
N LYS A 129 0.57 -4.18 -9.30
CA LYS A 129 -0.03 -3.39 -10.40
C LYS A 129 0.07 -1.88 -10.21
N ALA A 130 0.69 -1.38 -9.13
CA ALA A 130 0.72 0.04 -8.76
C ALA A 130 -0.69 0.67 -8.67
N SER A 131 -1.72 -0.10 -8.34
CA SER A 131 -3.12 0.37 -8.33
C SER A 131 -3.65 0.67 -6.92
N SER A 132 -2.92 0.31 -5.88
CA SER A 132 -3.21 0.63 -4.48
C SER A 132 -2.03 1.35 -3.84
N LEU A 133 -2.31 2.12 -2.81
CA LEU A 133 -1.32 2.86 -2.05
C LEU A 133 -1.79 2.99 -0.60
N TRP A 134 -0.88 2.72 0.33
CA TRP A 134 -1.01 3.07 1.74
C TRP A 134 0.26 3.78 2.18
N ILE A 135 0.12 4.91 2.85
CA ILE A 135 1.19 5.61 3.57
C ILE A 135 0.94 5.36 5.05
N LEU A 136 1.84 4.62 5.66
CA LEU A 136 1.78 4.23 7.06
C LEU A 136 2.82 4.99 7.88
N SER A 137 2.52 5.27 9.14
CA SER A 137 3.41 5.96 10.08
C SER A 137 3.43 5.24 11.42
N ARG A 138 4.55 5.35 12.15
CA ARG A 138 4.64 4.88 13.54
C ARG A 138 3.90 5.76 14.53
N THR A 139 3.52 6.95 14.13
CA THR A 139 2.75 7.89 14.95
C THR A 139 1.49 8.32 14.21
N PRO A 140 0.41 8.69 14.91
CA PRO A 140 -0.81 9.17 14.27
C PRO A 140 -0.61 10.42 13.40
N LYS A 141 0.44 11.18 13.66
CA LYS A 141 0.80 12.39 12.89
C LYS A 141 2.15 12.18 12.22
N LEU A 142 2.16 12.22 10.90
CA LEU A 142 3.39 12.18 10.09
C LEU A 142 3.88 13.60 9.81
N ALA A 143 5.19 13.84 9.96
CA ALA A 143 5.80 15.12 9.62
C ALA A 143 5.60 15.43 8.12
N SER A 144 5.38 16.70 7.78
CA SER A 144 5.13 17.12 6.39
C SER A 144 6.28 16.74 5.44
N SER A 145 7.53 16.82 5.91
CA SER A 145 8.71 16.41 5.13
C SER A 145 8.68 14.91 4.81
N ASP A 146 8.30 14.08 5.78
CA ASP A 146 8.21 12.62 5.61
C ASP A 146 7.05 12.25 4.69
N LEU A 147 5.91 12.96 4.80
CA LEU A 147 4.77 12.79 3.89
C LEU A 147 5.16 13.14 2.44
N GLN A 148 5.87 14.25 2.23
CA GLN A 148 6.36 14.63 0.89
C GLN A 148 7.34 13.59 0.33
N ALA A 149 8.24 13.05 1.16
CA ALA A 149 9.14 11.98 0.75
C ALA A 149 8.37 10.70 0.36
N ALA A 150 7.35 10.31 1.13
CA ALA A 150 6.50 9.16 0.83
C ALA A 150 5.71 9.36 -0.48
N LEU A 151 5.15 10.54 -0.71
CA LEU A 151 4.44 10.89 -1.95
C LEU A 151 5.38 10.84 -3.17
N LYS A 152 6.60 11.37 -3.03
CA LYS A 152 7.62 11.30 -4.08
C LYS A 152 7.95 9.86 -4.45
N ILE A 153 8.18 8.98 -3.48
CA ILE A 153 8.41 7.55 -3.72
C ILE A 153 7.22 6.93 -4.49
N ALA A 154 5.99 7.24 -4.11
CA ALA A 154 4.81 6.74 -4.80
C ALA A 154 4.75 7.23 -6.26
N GLN A 155 5.04 8.51 -6.52
CA GLN A 155 5.07 9.09 -7.87
C GLN A 155 6.15 8.47 -8.75
N GLU A 156 7.37 8.28 -8.23
CA GLU A 156 8.49 7.63 -8.92
C GLU A 156 8.13 6.19 -9.33
N ASN A 157 7.33 5.51 -8.52
CA ASN A 157 6.76 4.18 -8.80
C ASN A 157 5.48 4.22 -9.65
N LYS A 158 5.10 5.39 -10.21
CA LYS A 158 3.92 5.58 -11.06
C LYS A 158 2.60 5.18 -10.39
N ILE A 159 2.55 5.25 -9.06
CA ILE A 159 1.33 4.99 -8.30
C ILE A 159 0.45 6.25 -8.35
N PRO A 160 -0.87 6.13 -8.59
CA PRO A 160 -1.74 7.28 -8.85
C PRO A 160 -2.06 8.07 -7.58
N VAL A 161 -1.13 8.90 -7.10
CA VAL A 161 -1.27 9.71 -5.86
C VAL A 161 -2.47 10.67 -5.87
N GLN A 162 -2.96 11.06 -7.05
CA GLN A 162 -4.17 11.90 -7.18
C GLN A 162 -5.45 11.21 -6.70
N LYS A 163 -5.40 9.90 -6.44
CA LYS A 163 -6.51 9.11 -5.89
C LYS A 163 -6.44 8.93 -4.37
N LEU A 164 -5.41 9.51 -3.72
CA LEU A 164 -5.25 9.42 -2.27
C LEU A 164 -6.37 10.14 -1.52
N THR A 165 -6.79 9.53 -0.43
CA THR A 165 -7.59 10.13 0.63
C THR A 165 -6.78 10.08 1.92
N TYR A 166 -6.77 11.17 2.68
CA TYR A 166 -6.11 11.23 3.99
C TYR A 166 -7.03 10.65 5.06
N THR A 167 -6.46 9.82 5.91
CA THR A 167 -7.18 9.20 7.02
C THR A 167 -7.14 10.11 8.24
N THR A 168 -8.29 10.38 8.85
CA THR A 168 -8.37 11.15 10.08
C THR A 168 -7.78 10.34 11.23
N GLN A 169 -6.76 10.91 11.87
CA GLN A 169 -6.09 10.35 13.05
C GLN A 169 -6.17 11.31 14.24
N GLU A 170 -6.54 12.58 14.00
CA GLU A 170 -6.70 13.58 15.06
C GLU A 170 -7.95 13.28 15.89
N GLY A 171 -7.81 13.34 17.21
CA GLY A 171 -8.89 13.03 18.15
C GLY A 171 -9.17 11.54 18.36
N CYS A 172 -8.45 10.66 17.66
CA CYS A 172 -8.64 9.22 17.81
C CYS A 172 -8.14 8.70 19.17
N VAL A 173 -8.94 7.83 19.77
CA VAL A 173 -8.55 7.05 20.96
C VAL A 173 -8.28 5.61 20.49
N TYR A 174 -7.12 5.10 20.85
CA TYR A 174 -6.71 3.75 20.46
C TYR A 174 -6.77 2.83 21.67
N PRO A 175 -7.57 1.76 21.66
CA PRO A 175 -7.51 0.74 22.70
C PRO A 175 -6.10 0.09 22.71
N GLU A 176 -5.59 -0.18 23.91
CA GLU A 176 -4.31 -0.87 24.14
C GLU A 176 -4.33 -2.32 23.65
#